data_59c268289a23228b6c3d5f4eb836d642
#
_entry.id   59c268289a23228b6c3d5f4eb836d642
#
_cell.length_a   1.000
_cell.length_b   1.000
_cell.length_c   1.000
_cell.angle_alpha   90.00
_cell.angle_beta   90.00
_cell.angle_gamma   90.00
#
_symmetry.space_group_name_H-M   'P 1'
#
loop_
_entity.id
_entity.type
_entity.pdbx_description
1 polymer ?
#
loop_
_entity_poly.entity_id
_entity_poly.type
_entity_poly.pdbx_seq_one_letter_code
_entity_poly.pdbx_strand_id
1 'polypeptide(L)'
;TDEEMLAIKENGGVMGISPWAPLIWKKEKGCRPDVKDYVDHVDYVVNLIGIDHVSFGADNTLDGNKDDKGTADQAVLYPAVVGAYNSCVGTRSDERHAKGFEGCWQLENVMDEMKRRGYSEEDIAKLTGKNLLRVLRANWN
;
A
#
# COMPACT_ATOMS: atom_id res chain seq x y z
N THR A 1 -3.87 1.48 13.70
CA THR A 1 -3.71 0.51 14.80
C THR A 1 -4.45 -0.79 14.48
N ASP A 2 -4.11 -1.87 15.16
CA ASP A 2 -4.80 -3.16 15.03
C ASP A 2 -6.28 -3.05 15.41
N GLU A 3 -6.59 -2.26 16.42
CA GLU A 3 -7.96 -2.00 16.88
C GLU A 3 -8.81 -1.34 15.78
N GLU A 4 -8.27 -0.36 15.06
CA GLU A 4 -8.97 0.27 13.93
C GLU A 4 -9.18 -0.71 12.77
N MET A 5 -8.19 -1.56 12.48
CA MET A 5 -8.32 -2.60 11.45
C MET A 5 -9.37 -3.65 11.83
N LEU A 6 -9.42 -4.07 13.09
CA LEU A 6 -10.45 -4.96 13.59
C LEU A 6 -11.85 -4.33 13.51
N ALA A 7 -11.98 -3.03 13.82
CA ALA A 7 -13.24 -2.31 13.66
C ALA A 7 -13.69 -2.23 12.19
N ILE A 8 -12.76 -2.08 11.22
CA ILE A 8 -13.07 -2.16 9.80
C ILE A 8 -13.66 -3.53 9.44
N LYS A 9 -13.05 -4.60 9.94
CA LYS A 9 -13.55 -5.98 9.74
C LYS A 9 -14.97 -6.15 10.32
N GLU A 10 -15.19 -5.75 11.55
CA GLU A 10 -16.48 -5.88 12.24
C GLU A 10 -17.60 -5.14 11.51
N ASN A 11 -17.30 -4.00 10.89
CA ASN A 11 -18.25 -3.23 10.09
C ASN A 11 -18.38 -3.71 8.64
N GLY A 12 -17.73 -4.81 8.25
CA GLY A 12 -17.78 -5.33 6.88
C GLY A 12 -17.04 -4.45 5.86
N GLY A 13 -16.22 -3.52 6.33
CA GLY A 13 -15.47 -2.57 5.52
C GLY A 13 -14.29 -3.19 4.77
N VAL A 14 -13.50 -2.33 4.13
CA VAL A 14 -12.27 -2.69 3.43
C VAL A 14 -11.20 -1.63 3.68
N MET A 15 -9.97 -2.06 3.91
CA MET A 15 -8.79 -1.21 4.07
C MET A 15 -7.94 -1.25 2.82
N GLY A 16 -7.66 -0.08 2.23
CA GLY A 16 -6.68 0.07 1.15
C GLY A 16 -5.26 0.24 1.69
N ILE A 17 -4.32 -0.54 1.21
CA ILE A 17 -2.91 -0.46 1.62
C ILE A 17 -2.15 0.37 0.59
N SER A 18 -1.54 1.47 1.04
CA SER A 18 -0.77 2.37 0.18
C SER A 18 0.67 1.88 0.00
N PRO A 19 1.23 1.95 -1.23
CA PRO A 19 2.65 1.68 -1.50
C PRO A 19 3.55 2.88 -1.18
N TRP A 20 3.06 3.91 -0.49
CA TRP A 20 3.84 5.10 -0.17
C TRP A 20 5.07 4.73 0.68
N ALA A 21 6.24 4.92 0.11
CA ALA A 21 7.48 4.39 0.64
C ALA A 21 7.78 4.77 2.10
N PRO A 22 7.54 6.01 2.58
CA PRO A 22 7.77 6.34 3.98
C PRO A 22 6.97 5.52 4.98
N LEU A 23 5.76 5.02 4.61
CA LEU A 23 4.91 4.23 5.50
C LEU A 23 5.34 2.76 5.58
N ILE A 24 5.92 2.23 4.50
CA ILE A 24 6.31 0.81 4.41
C ILE A 24 7.81 0.61 4.54
N TRP A 25 8.57 1.70 4.72
CA TRP A 25 10.01 1.66 4.86
C TRP A 25 10.45 1.05 6.19
N LYS A 26 11.41 0.15 6.09
CA LYS A 26 12.06 -0.47 7.24
C LYS A 26 13.46 0.14 7.40
N LYS A 27 13.68 0.85 8.50
CA LYS A 27 14.93 1.59 8.79
C LYS A 27 16.15 0.68 8.72
N GLU A 28 16.04 -0.53 9.19
CA GLU A 28 17.11 -1.53 9.21
C GLU A 28 17.55 -1.97 7.81
N LYS A 29 16.72 -1.83 6.79
CA LYS A 29 17.10 -2.10 5.40
C LYS A 29 17.92 -0.97 4.79
N GLY A 30 17.78 0.26 5.27
CA GLY A 30 18.53 1.42 4.83
C GLY A 30 18.37 1.82 3.36
N CYS A 31 17.35 1.28 2.68
CA CYS A 31 17.09 1.52 1.26
C CYS A 31 15.60 1.68 0.99
N ARG A 32 15.28 2.17 -0.22
CA ARG A 32 13.91 2.31 -0.70
C ARG A 32 13.20 0.94 -0.64
N PRO A 33 11.97 0.87 -0.08
CA PRO A 33 11.19 -0.36 -0.08
C PRO A 33 10.80 -0.79 -1.49
N ASP A 34 10.57 -2.08 -1.67
CA ASP A 34 10.13 -2.67 -2.94
C ASP A 34 8.74 -3.34 -2.81
N VAL A 35 8.31 -4.00 -3.89
CA VAL A 35 7.04 -4.76 -3.93
C VAL A 35 6.95 -5.80 -2.82
N LYS A 36 8.06 -6.42 -2.41
CA LYS A 36 8.05 -7.43 -1.34
C LYS A 36 7.73 -6.80 0.01
N ASP A 37 8.32 -5.61 0.28
CA ASP A 37 8.00 -4.86 1.49
C ASP A 37 6.53 -4.42 1.51
N TYR A 38 5.98 -4.03 0.36
CA TYR A 38 4.56 -3.73 0.24
C TYR A 38 3.68 -4.95 0.56
N VAL A 39 4.00 -6.11 -0.01
CA VAL A 39 3.24 -7.33 0.24
C VAL A 39 3.43 -7.84 1.66
N ASP A 40 4.55 -7.54 2.36
CA ASP A 40 4.67 -7.79 3.80
C ASP A 40 3.58 -7.07 4.61
N HIS A 41 3.23 -5.83 4.23
CA HIS A 41 2.10 -5.11 4.85
C HIS A 41 0.74 -5.72 4.48
N VAL A 42 0.58 -6.19 3.24
CA VAL A 42 -0.61 -6.95 2.82
C VAL A 42 -0.76 -8.21 3.69
N ASP A 43 0.31 -9.00 3.83
CA ASP A 43 0.31 -10.22 4.66
C ASP A 43 -0.08 -9.91 6.12
N TYR A 44 0.48 -8.84 6.68
CA TYR A 44 0.16 -8.43 8.05
C TYR A 44 -1.34 -8.15 8.22
N VAL A 45 -1.91 -7.33 7.33
CA VAL A 45 -3.33 -6.96 7.41
C VAL A 45 -4.24 -8.15 7.11
N VAL A 46 -3.90 -8.98 6.12
CA VAL A 46 -4.64 -10.21 5.80
C VAL A 46 -4.66 -11.17 6.98
N ASN A 47 -3.53 -11.34 7.67
CA ASN A 47 -3.44 -12.19 8.86
C ASN A 47 -4.29 -11.65 10.03
N LEU A 48 -4.41 -10.33 10.15
CA LEU A 48 -5.15 -9.70 11.23
C LEU A 48 -6.67 -9.67 10.98
N ILE A 49 -7.10 -9.25 9.80
CA ILE A 49 -8.52 -9.00 9.51
C ILE A 49 -9.12 -9.90 8.42
N GLY A 50 -8.30 -10.67 7.72
CA GLY A 50 -8.72 -11.56 6.63
C GLY A 50 -8.75 -10.88 5.26
N ILE A 51 -8.55 -11.69 4.21
CA ILE A 51 -8.43 -11.23 2.82
C ILE A 51 -9.68 -10.48 2.33
N ASP A 52 -10.86 -10.75 2.88
CA ASP A 52 -12.13 -10.12 2.47
C ASP A 52 -12.21 -8.63 2.84
N HIS A 53 -11.32 -8.17 3.71
CA HIS A 53 -11.29 -6.80 4.23
C HIS A 53 -10.09 -5.98 3.74
N VAL A 54 -9.34 -6.49 2.76
CA VAL A 54 -8.12 -5.84 2.25
C VAL A 54 -8.25 -5.49 0.78
N SER A 55 -7.74 -4.31 0.41
CA SER A 55 -7.63 -3.86 -0.99
C SER A 55 -6.29 -3.17 -1.20
N PHE A 56 -5.82 -3.07 -2.42
CA PHE A 56 -4.72 -2.18 -2.72
C PHE A 56 -5.20 -0.72 -2.76
N GLY A 57 -4.31 0.20 -2.36
CA GLY A 57 -4.50 1.64 -2.54
C GLY A 57 -3.29 2.20 -3.27
N ALA A 58 -3.46 2.78 -4.46
CA ALA A 58 -2.32 3.20 -5.27
C ALA A 58 -1.66 4.49 -4.76
N ASP A 59 -2.45 5.39 -4.17
CA ASP A 59 -1.99 6.70 -3.67
C ASP A 59 -1.15 7.48 -4.70
N ASN A 60 -1.54 7.39 -5.97
CA ASN A 60 -0.88 8.07 -7.06
C ASN A 60 -1.88 8.58 -8.11
N THR A 61 -1.43 9.52 -8.93
CA THR A 61 -2.16 9.97 -10.12
C THR A 61 -1.94 9.01 -11.30
N LEU A 62 -2.77 9.12 -12.34
CA LEU A 62 -2.66 8.28 -13.54
C LEU A 62 -1.33 8.46 -14.28
N ASP A 63 -0.70 9.61 -14.13
CA ASP A 63 0.61 9.92 -14.74
C ASP A 63 1.82 9.59 -13.84
N GLY A 64 1.58 8.99 -12.69
CA GLY A 64 2.62 8.58 -11.75
C GLY A 64 3.19 9.71 -10.91
N ASN A 65 2.43 10.77 -10.67
CA ASN A 65 2.87 11.92 -9.88
C ASN A 65 4.11 12.63 -10.44
N LYS A 66 4.24 12.72 -11.77
CA LYS A 66 5.42 13.28 -12.45
C LYS A 66 5.75 14.71 -12.03
N ASP A 67 4.73 15.50 -11.67
CA ASP A 67 4.88 16.89 -11.25
C ASP A 67 5.02 17.05 -9.73
N ASP A 68 5.08 15.95 -8.99
CA ASP A 68 5.20 15.98 -7.53
C ASP A 68 6.61 16.41 -7.11
N LYS A 69 6.68 17.32 -6.16
CA LYS A 69 7.93 17.81 -5.56
C LYS A 69 8.59 16.82 -4.60
N GLY A 70 8.12 15.58 -4.58
CA GLY A 70 8.60 14.55 -3.67
C GLY A 70 7.99 14.67 -2.27
N THR A 71 8.74 14.23 -1.28
CA THR A 71 8.28 14.15 0.11
C THR A 71 8.83 15.28 1.00
N ALA A 72 9.49 16.30 0.43
CA ALA A 72 10.17 17.34 1.19
C ALA A 72 9.22 18.11 2.11
N ASP A 73 8.08 18.59 1.57
CA ASP A 73 7.11 19.35 2.34
C ASP A 73 6.44 18.51 3.43
N GLN A 74 6.22 17.23 3.15
CA GLN A 74 5.63 16.29 4.10
C GLN A 74 6.59 15.91 5.23
N ALA A 75 7.91 15.99 5.01
CA ALA A 75 8.90 15.78 6.06
C ALA A 75 8.83 16.81 7.18
N VAL A 76 8.37 18.02 6.88
CA VAL A 76 8.14 19.08 7.89
C VAL A 76 6.94 18.72 8.78
N LEU A 77 5.88 18.17 8.18
CA LEU A 77 4.66 17.79 8.90
C LEU A 77 4.81 16.47 9.66
N TYR A 78 5.57 15.53 9.10
CA TYR A 78 5.74 14.17 9.62
C TYR A 78 7.23 13.79 9.80
N PRO A 79 7.98 14.50 10.67
CA PRO A 79 9.43 14.34 10.76
C PRO A 79 9.88 12.93 11.19
N ALA A 80 9.10 12.26 12.04
CA ALA A 80 9.43 10.93 12.53
C ALA A 80 9.34 9.83 11.47
N VAL A 81 8.49 10.01 10.47
CA VAL A 81 8.26 9.03 9.39
C VAL A 81 8.91 9.51 8.11
N VAL A 82 8.41 10.60 7.53
CA VAL A 82 8.87 11.11 6.24
C VAL A 82 10.25 11.72 6.32
N GLY A 83 10.54 12.46 7.40
CA GLY A 83 11.86 13.05 7.62
C GLY A 83 12.95 11.99 7.80
N ALA A 84 12.66 10.92 8.54
CA ALA A 84 13.58 9.81 8.72
C ALA A 84 13.84 9.06 7.40
N TYR A 85 12.79 8.79 6.61
CA TYR A 85 12.91 8.20 5.27
C TYR A 85 13.76 9.07 4.34
N ASN A 86 13.46 10.36 4.22
CA ASN A 86 14.18 11.29 3.36
C ASN A 86 15.67 11.41 3.72
N SER A 87 16.02 11.26 5.00
CA SER A 87 17.41 11.29 5.46
C SER A 87 18.21 10.07 4.99
N CYS A 88 17.57 8.94 4.75
CA CYS A 88 18.23 7.71 4.32
C CYS A 88 18.14 7.45 2.82
N VAL A 89 17.00 7.75 2.21
CA VAL A 89 16.70 7.40 0.82
C VAL A 89 16.72 8.62 -0.09
N GLY A 90 16.30 9.77 0.41
CA GLY A 90 16.23 11.02 -0.36
C GLY A 90 14.80 11.49 -0.59
N THR A 91 14.67 12.64 -1.26
CA THR A 91 13.39 13.35 -1.46
C THR A 91 12.89 13.29 -2.90
N ARG A 92 13.39 12.38 -3.72
CA ARG A 92 13.01 12.29 -5.13
C ARG A 92 11.55 11.86 -5.29
N SER A 93 10.84 12.52 -6.19
CA SER A 93 9.42 12.24 -6.45
C SER A 93 9.20 10.83 -7.03
N ASP A 94 10.13 10.35 -7.85
CA ASP A 94 10.11 9.02 -8.45
C ASP A 94 10.39 7.89 -7.45
N GLU A 95 10.80 8.22 -6.23
CA GLU A 95 11.11 7.26 -5.16
C GLU A 95 10.11 7.29 -4.00
N ARG A 96 9.01 8.02 -4.14
CA ARG A 96 8.00 8.13 -3.08
C ARG A 96 7.13 6.89 -2.86
N HIS A 97 7.08 5.98 -3.82
CA HIS A 97 6.38 4.71 -3.73
C HIS A 97 7.35 3.53 -3.70
N ALA A 98 6.87 2.36 -3.34
CA ALA A 98 7.67 1.12 -3.39
C ALA A 98 8.23 0.90 -4.80
N LYS A 99 9.49 0.51 -4.89
CA LYS A 99 10.13 0.15 -6.16
C LYS A 99 9.39 -1.02 -6.80
N GLY A 100 9.00 -0.85 -8.07
CA GLY A 100 8.19 -1.81 -8.81
C GLY A 100 6.69 -1.71 -8.54
N PHE A 101 6.26 -0.72 -7.75
CA PHE A 101 4.85 -0.33 -7.61
C PHE A 101 4.74 1.21 -7.49
N GLU A 102 5.34 1.89 -8.45
CA GLU A 102 5.32 3.35 -8.57
C GLU A 102 3.96 3.87 -9.09
N GLY A 103 3.15 3.00 -9.66
CA GLY A 103 1.84 3.35 -10.18
C GLY A 103 0.97 2.13 -10.48
N CYS A 104 -0.30 2.38 -10.70
CA CYS A 104 -1.30 1.32 -10.94
C CYS A 104 -0.99 0.45 -12.18
N TRP A 105 -0.21 0.96 -13.15
CA TRP A 105 0.27 0.17 -14.30
C TRP A 105 1.25 -0.95 -13.93
N GLN A 106 1.76 -0.98 -12.71
CA GLN A 106 2.66 -2.01 -12.18
C GLN A 106 1.96 -2.96 -11.19
N LEU A 107 0.64 -2.95 -11.13
CA LEU A 107 -0.12 -3.83 -10.25
C LEU A 107 0.18 -5.31 -10.48
N GLU A 108 0.59 -5.67 -11.71
CA GLU A 108 1.01 -7.04 -12.06
C GLU A 108 2.17 -7.53 -11.17
N ASN A 109 3.13 -6.66 -10.84
CA ASN A 109 4.25 -7.02 -9.96
C ASN A 109 3.78 -7.40 -8.56
N VAL A 110 2.74 -6.73 -8.05
CA VAL A 110 2.11 -7.07 -6.76
C VAL A 110 1.42 -8.42 -6.85
N MET A 111 0.65 -8.64 -7.93
CA MET A 111 -0.06 -9.91 -8.15
C MET A 111 0.92 -11.08 -8.25
N ASP A 112 2.04 -10.91 -8.94
CA ASP A 112 3.08 -11.94 -9.08
C ASP A 112 3.75 -12.25 -7.73
N GLU A 113 4.05 -11.23 -6.92
CA GLU A 113 4.59 -11.45 -5.58
C GLU A 113 3.58 -12.17 -4.67
N MET A 114 2.29 -11.82 -4.75
CA MET A 114 1.24 -12.53 -4.02
C MET A 114 1.14 -14.00 -4.44
N LYS A 115 1.17 -14.30 -5.75
CA LYS A 115 1.22 -15.68 -6.27
C LYS A 115 2.41 -16.43 -5.71
N ARG A 116 3.59 -15.80 -5.73
CA ARG A 116 4.81 -16.38 -5.17
C ARG A 116 4.68 -16.73 -3.69
N ARG A 117 3.87 -15.99 -2.92
CA ARG A 117 3.57 -16.25 -1.50
C ARG A 117 2.44 -17.25 -1.29
N GLY A 118 1.81 -17.76 -2.35
CA GLY A 118 0.78 -18.78 -2.28
C GLY A 118 -0.65 -18.27 -2.19
N TYR A 119 -0.90 -16.98 -2.45
CA TYR A 119 -2.25 -16.46 -2.60
C TYR A 119 -2.93 -17.09 -3.82
N SER A 120 -4.20 -17.46 -3.66
CA SER A 120 -5.00 -17.96 -4.76
C SER A 120 -5.39 -16.84 -5.74
N GLU A 121 -5.77 -17.20 -6.96
CA GLU A 121 -6.31 -16.24 -7.95
C GLU A 121 -7.56 -15.51 -7.40
N GLU A 122 -8.36 -16.19 -6.56
CA GLU A 122 -9.52 -15.58 -5.91
C GLU A 122 -9.10 -14.54 -4.87
N ASP A 123 -8.09 -14.80 -4.06
CA ASP A 123 -7.57 -13.84 -3.07
C ASP A 123 -7.01 -12.59 -3.75
N ILE A 124 -6.27 -12.79 -4.84
CA ILE A 124 -5.74 -11.70 -5.66
C ILE A 124 -6.89 -10.87 -6.26
N ALA A 125 -7.92 -11.52 -6.81
CA ALA A 125 -9.09 -10.82 -7.33
C ALA A 125 -9.85 -10.03 -6.26
N LYS A 126 -9.91 -10.54 -5.02
CA LYS A 126 -10.48 -9.82 -3.87
C LYS A 126 -9.70 -8.55 -3.57
N LEU A 127 -8.38 -8.65 -3.41
CA LEU A 127 -7.51 -7.52 -3.12
C LEU A 127 -7.52 -6.49 -4.25
N THR A 128 -7.52 -6.93 -5.51
CA THR A 128 -7.43 -6.02 -6.67
C THR A 128 -8.76 -5.38 -7.09
N GLY A 129 -9.90 -5.73 -6.46
CA GLY A 129 -11.13 -5.03 -6.77
C GLY A 129 -12.43 -5.62 -6.20
N LYS A 130 -12.55 -6.94 -6.06
CA LYS A 130 -13.84 -7.55 -5.63
C LYS A 130 -14.29 -7.04 -4.26
N ASN A 131 -13.37 -6.87 -3.30
CA ASN A 131 -13.68 -6.37 -1.97
C ASN A 131 -14.21 -4.94 -2.01
N LEU A 132 -13.56 -4.05 -2.75
CA LEU A 132 -14.01 -2.67 -2.91
C LEU A 132 -15.39 -2.63 -3.60
N LEU A 133 -15.58 -3.41 -4.68
CA LEU A 133 -16.87 -3.50 -5.38
C LEU A 133 -17.97 -4.02 -4.46
N ARG A 134 -17.68 -4.96 -3.57
CA ARG A 134 -18.65 -5.45 -2.57
C ARG A 134 -19.13 -4.31 -1.68
N VAL A 135 -18.21 -3.52 -1.12
CA VAL A 135 -18.56 -2.39 -0.25
C VAL A 135 -19.33 -1.30 -1.01
N LEU A 136 -18.90 -0.96 -2.21
CA LEU A 136 -19.59 0.03 -3.04
C LEU A 136 -21.03 -0.41 -3.35
N ARG A 137 -21.23 -1.66 -3.76
CA ARG A 137 -22.59 -2.20 -4.05
C ARG A 137 -23.50 -2.24 -2.83
N ALA A 138 -22.94 -2.40 -1.63
CA ALA A 138 -23.72 -2.42 -0.40
C ALA A 138 -24.17 -1.01 0.03
N ASN A 139 -23.50 0.05 -0.42
CA ASN A 139 -23.70 1.42 0.05
C ASN A 139 -24.18 2.41 -1.04
N TRP A 140 -24.03 2.07 -2.31
CA TRP A 140 -24.48 2.89 -3.43
C TRP A 140 -25.68 2.21 -4.11
N ASN A 141 -26.84 2.79 -3.87
CA ASN A 141 -28.11 2.48 -4.56
C ASN A 141 -28.35 3.49 -5.68
#